data_845daa5a913cf8b5bbbe13b01e5f6c45
#
_entry.id   845daa5a913cf8b5bbbe13b01e5f6c45
#
_cell.length_a   1.000
_cell.length_b   1.000
_cell.length_c   1.000
_cell.angle_alpha   90.00
_cell.angle_beta   90.00
_cell.angle_gamma   90.00
#
_symmetry.space_group_name_H-M   'P 1'
#
loop_
_entity.id
_entity.type
_entity.pdbx_description
1 polymer ?
#
loop_
_entity_poly.entity_id
_entity_poly.type
_entity_poly.pdbx_seq_one_letter_code
_entity_poly.pdbx_strand_id
1 'polypeptide(L)'
;MKKCAVINDLSGFGKCSLTAAIPIMSAMGVEVHPLLTAVLSNQTAYESFKSLSLTDTMKPFIEEWKKLGAKFDGILTGFVTDKAQLEIISDFIDEFKDENTLVVADPIMADNGALYDGYDMQMCDVIREFCFKADVITPNTTELAILANKGNFDVLNENWVNDYSNIEKALMCFIKKD
;
A
#
# COMPACT_ATOMS: atom_id res chain seq x y z
N MET A 1 -6.69 23.04 6.22
CA MET A 1 -6.66 22.09 5.09
C MET A 1 -6.46 20.72 5.71
N LYS A 2 -7.11 19.68 5.19
CA LYS A 2 -6.87 18.30 5.66
C LYS A 2 -5.47 17.86 5.25
N LYS A 3 -4.77 17.14 6.14
CA LYS A 3 -3.40 16.68 5.93
C LYS A 3 -3.38 15.16 5.78
N CYS A 4 -2.68 14.67 4.76
CA CYS A 4 -2.54 13.24 4.53
C CYS A 4 -1.05 12.85 4.41
N ALA A 5 -0.60 11.89 5.23
CA ALA A 5 0.65 11.21 4.99
C ALA A 5 0.44 10.20 3.87
N VAL A 6 1.22 10.29 2.80
CA VAL A 6 1.17 9.33 1.68
C VAL A 6 2.48 8.57 1.63
N ILE A 7 2.43 7.28 1.98
CA ILE A 7 3.59 6.39 2.10
C ILE A 7 3.62 5.51 0.86
N ASN A 8 4.48 5.85 -0.11
CA ASN A 8 4.50 5.20 -1.41
C ASN A 8 5.84 5.47 -2.14
N ASP A 9 6.06 4.82 -3.29
CA ASP A 9 7.21 5.10 -4.15
C ASP A 9 7.05 6.39 -4.96
N LEU A 10 8.19 6.89 -5.44
CA LEU A 10 8.27 7.96 -6.40
C LEU A 10 8.84 7.43 -7.73
N SER A 11 8.00 7.24 -8.73
CA SER A 11 8.40 6.85 -10.08
C SER A 11 8.75 8.08 -10.93
N GLY A 12 9.97 8.08 -11.51
CA GLY A 12 10.46 9.20 -12.33
C GLY A 12 9.75 9.33 -13.68
N PHE A 13 9.48 8.20 -14.33
CA PHE A 13 8.76 8.16 -15.60
C PHE A 13 7.51 7.28 -15.48
N GLY A 14 6.35 7.84 -15.85
CA GLY A 14 5.03 7.28 -15.62
C GLY A 14 4.25 8.09 -14.59
N LYS A 15 2.93 8.00 -14.64
CA LYS A 15 2.02 8.69 -13.70
C LYS A 15 1.38 7.67 -12.77
N CYS A 16 2.10 7.31 -11.73
CA CYS A 16 1.64 6.34 -10.73
C CYS A 16 2.12 6.77 -9.33
N SER A 17 1.72 6.07 -8.32
CA SER A 17 2.16 6.25 -6.93
C SER A 17 2.16 7.73 -6.50
N LEU A 18 3.23 8.26 -5.94
CA LEU A 18 3.30 9.67 -5.49
C LEU A 18 3.15 10.68 -6.63
N THR A 19 3.63 10.38 -7.84
CA THR A 19 3.49 11.32 -8.98
C THR A 19 2.05 11.48 -9.45
N ALA A 20 1.16 10.56 -9.10
CA ALA A 20 -0.28 10.66 -9.30
C ALA A 20 -0.99 11.18 -8.03
N ALA A 21 -0.67 10.63 -6.87
CA ALA A 21 -1.35 10.96 -5.61
C ALA A 21 -1.19 12.43 -5.24
N ILE A 22 0.03 12.99 -5.32
CA ILE A 22 0.29 14.39 -4.94
C ILE A 22 -0.58 15.39 -5.72
N PRO A 23 -0.57 15.43 -7.06
CA PRO A 23 -1.36 16.41 -7.79
C PRO A 23 -2.87 16.19 -7.64
N ILE A 24 -3.34 14.94 -7.59
CA ILE A 24 -4.76 14.63 -7.45
C ILE A 24 -5.27 15.10 -6.09
N MET A 25 -4.64 14.67 -5.01
CA MET A 25 -5.06 15.04 -3.65
C MET A 25 -4.92 16.53 -3.39
N SER A 26 -3.85 17.17 -3.91
CA SER A 26 -3.68 18.63 -3.81
C SER A 26 -4.79 19.37 -4.53
N ALA A 27 -5.20 18.92 -5.71
CA ALA A 27 -6.34 19.51 -6.44
C ALA A 27 -7.67 19.33 -5.69
N MET A 28 -7.79 18.29 -4.85
CA MET A 28 -8.93 18.06 -3.95
C MET A 28 -8.86 18.88 -2.65
N GLY A 29 -7.83 19.69 -2.46
CA GLY A 29 -7.66 20.52 -1.26
C GLY A 29 -7.04 19.79 -0.07
N VAL A 30 -6.36 18.67 -0.30
CA VAL A 30 -5.63 17.92 0.72
C VAL A 30 -4.14 18.28 0.65
N GLU A 31 -3.55 18.61 1.80
CA GLU A 31 -2.11 18.81 1.95
C GLU A 31 -1.41 17.46 2.05
N VAL A 32 -0.60 17.11 1.06
CA VAL A 32 0.07 15.82 0.98
C VAL A 32 1.47 15.88 1.60
N HIS A 33 1.75 14.97 2.52
CA HIS A 33 3.05 14.79 3.14
C HIS A 33 3.64 13.43 2.71
N PRO A 34 4.54 13.40 1.71
CA PRO A 34 5.04 12.13 1.18
C PRO A 34 6.14 11.55 2.05
N LEU A 35 5.98 10.28 2.47
CA LEU A 35 7.03 9.43 3.02
C LEU A 35 7.40 8.39 1.95
N LEU A 36 8.60 8.49 1.41
CA LEU A 36 9.03 7.68 0.28
C LEU A 36 9.49 6.29 0.74
N THR A 37 8.96 5.25 0.11
CA THR A 37 9.41 3.85 0.27
C THR A 37 10.55 3.52 -0.69
N ALA A 38 10.49 4.06 -1.90
CA ALA A 38 11.49 3.88 -2.94
C ALA A 38 11.50 5.04 -3.93
N VAL A 39 12.59 5.15 -4.68
CA VAL A 39 12.63 5.93 -5.92
C VAL A 39 12.86 4.97 -7.08
N LEU A 40 12.00 5.04 -8.09
CA LEU A 40 12.08 4.22 -9.29
C LEU A 40 12.41 5.12 -10.50
N SER A 41 13.24 4.62 -11.42
CA SER A 41 13.51 5.33 -12.69
C SER A 41 12.23 5.53 -13.50
N ASN A 42 11.35 4.54 -13.47
CA ASN A 42 10.05 4.50 -14.15
C ASN A 42 9.15 3.47 -13.48
N GLN A 43 7.85 3.52 -13.77
CA GLN A 43 6.91 2.54 -13.22
C GLN A 43 7.26 1.10 -13.67
N THR A 44 6.89 0.13 -12.85
CA THR A 44 7.27 -1.28 -13.02
C THR A 44 6.60 -1.99 -14.21
N ALA A 45 5.59 -1.39 -14.85
CA ALA A 45 4.95 -1.94 -16.05
C ALA A 45 5.80 -1.81 -17.32
N TYR A 46 6.93 -1.07 -17.30
CA TYR A 46 7.87 -1.02 -18.41
C TYR A 46 8.79 -2.24 -18.37
N GLU A 47 9.35 -2.62 -19.55
CA GLU A 47 10.22 -3.80 -19.73
C GLU A 47 11.39 -3.87 -18.73
N SER A 48 11.91 -2.74 -18.29
CA SER A 48 12.95 -2.67 -17.27
C SER A 48 12.83 -1.39 -16.43
N PHE A 49 13.29 -1.44 -15.21
CA PHE A 49 13.39 -0.28 -14.32
C PHE A 49 14.59 -0.42 -13.38
N LYS A 50 14.97 0.69 -12.75
CA LYS A 50 15.92 0.73 -11.64
C LYS A 50 15.20 1.27 -10.42
N SER A 51 15.47 0.69 -9.27
CA SER A 51 14.89 1.11 -8.00
C SER A 51 15.97 1.33 -6.94
N LEU A 52 15.72 2.27 -6.06
CA LEU A 52 16.47 2.53 -4.85
C LEU A 52 15.48 2.45 -3.67
N SER A 53 15.62 1.43 -2.82
CA SER A 53 14.87 1.36 -1.58
C SER A 53 15.30 2.45 -0.62
N LEU A 54 14.35 3.03 0.11
CA LEU A 54 14.59 4.09 1.08
C LEU A 54 14.31 3.64 2.53
N THR A 55 14.31 2.34 2.79
CA THR A 55 14.02 1.74 4.10
C THR A 55 14.80 2.40 5.22
N ASP A 56 16.12 2.61 5.03
CA ASP A 56 16.99 3.21 6.05
C ASP A 56 16.70 4.69 6.32
N THR A 57 16.06 5.38 5.40
CA THR A 57 15.73 6.81 5.54
C THR A 57 14.37 7.05 6.18
N MET A 58 13.47 6.07 6.18
CA MET A 58 12.10 6.24 6.67
C MET A 58 12.06 6.61 8.16
N LYS A 59 12.72 5.83 9.01
CA LYS A 59 12.74 6.10 10.47
C LYS A 59 13.30 7.48 10.82
N PRO A 60 14.46 7.92 10.29
CA PRO A 60 14.95 9.28 10.49
C PRO A 60 13.96 10.38 10.10
N PHE A 61 13.23 10.22 8.99
CA PHE A 61 12.23 11.19 8.54
C PHE A 61 11.02 11.23 9.47
N ILE A 62 10.55 10.07 9.91
CA ILE A 62 9.45 9.94 10.88
C ILE A 62 9.81 10.64 12.20
N GLU A 63 11.03 10.47 12.69
CA GLU A 63 11.50 11.13 13.91
C GLU A 63 11.51 12.66 13.79
N GLU A 64 11.86 13.21 12.62
CA GLU A 64 11.74 14.66 12.40
C GLU A 64 10.27 15.11 12.40
N TRP A 65 9.35 14.33 11.81
CA TRP A 65 7.92 14.65 11.85
C TRP A 65 7.35 14.61 13.26
N LYS A 66 7.82 13.69 14.10
CA LYS A 66 7.48 13.66 15.54
C LYS A 66 7.94 14.94 16.24
N LYS A 67 9.18 15.37 16.02
CA LYS A 67 9.71 16.61 16.60
C LYS A 67 8.93 17.85 16.15
N LEU A 68 8.41 17.86 14.94
CA LEU A 68 7.55 18.92 14.42
C LEU A 68 6.13 18.88 15.02
N GLY A 69 5.77 17.83 15.75
CA GLY A 69 4.41 17.62 16.24
C GLY A 69 3.39 17.41 15.11
N ALA A 70 3.83 16.72 14.04
CA ALA A 70 2.98 16.47 12.87
C ALA A 70 1.72 15.71 13.28
N LYS A 71 0.59 16.04 12.63
CA LYS A 71 -0.70 15.35 12.77
C LYS A 71 -1.32 15.19 11.39
N PHE A 72 -1.99 14.05 11.19
CA PHE A 72 -2.59 13.70 9.92
C PHE A 72 -4.07 13.36 10.08
N ASP A 73 -4.90 13.88 9.18
CA ASP A 73 -6.32 13.49 9.06
C ASP A 73 -6.46 12.18 8.27
N GLY A 74 -5.44 11.80 7.52
CA GLY A 74 -5.40 10.55 6.78
C GLY A 74 -3.99 10.01 6.60
N ILE A 75 -3.89 8.70 6.45
CA ILE A 75 -2.68 7.96 6.10
C ILE A 75 -3.04 7.06 4.92
N LEU A 76 -2.36 7.24 3.79
CA LEU A 76 -2.49 6.40 2.61
C LEU A 76 -1.19 5.63 2.41
N THR A 77 -1.26 4.30 2.36
CA THR A 77 -0.11 3.44 2.08
C THR A 77 -0.25 2.77 0.72
N GLY A 78 0.87 2.51 0.05
CA GLY A 78 0.92 1.83 -1.23
C GLY A 78 2.15 0.93 -1.34
N PHE A 79 2.93 1.06 -2.41
CA PHE A 79 4.06 0.20 -2.71
C PHE A 79 5.14 0.21 -1.62
N VAL A 80 5.63 -0.99 -1.28
CA VAL A 80 6.74 -1.23 -0.36
C VAL A 80 7.76 -2.17 -0.99
N THR A 81 9.03 -2.04 -0.65
CA THR A 81 10.10 -2.87 -1.22
C THR A 81 10.39 -4.13 -0.41
N ASP A 82 10.08 -4.13 0.88
CA ASP A 82 10.42 -5.20 1.80
C ASP A 82 9.56 -5.20 3.07
N LYS A 83 9.68 -6.27 3.86
CA LYS A 83 8.93 -6.46 5.11
C LYS A 83 9.29 -5.44 6.19
N ALA A 84 10.54 -4.97 6.21
CA ALA A 84 10.97 -3.98 7.21
C ALA A 84 10.23 -2.65 7.02
N GLN A 85 9.90 -2.28 5.78
CA GLN A 85 9.06 -1.11 5.52
C GLN A 85 7.65 -1.27 6.09
N LEU A 86 7.04 -2.46 5.98
CA LEU A 86 5.71 -2.71 6.57
C LEU A 86 5.73 -2.59 8.10
N GLU A 87 6.80 -3.04 8.75
CA GLU A 87 6.98 -2.85 10.19
C GLU A 87 7.09 -1.36 10.54
N ILE A 88 7.92 -0.61 9.80
CA ILE A 88 8.07 0.84 9.98
C ILE A 88 6.75 1.58 9.77
N ILE A 89 5.98 1.20 8.74
CA ILE A 89 4.68 1.80 8.45
C ILE A 89 3.65 1.43 9.53
N SER A 90 3.72 0.21 10.04
CA SER A 90 2.88 -0.22 11.16
C SER A 90 3.13 0.64 12.41
N ASP A 91 4.40 0.85 12.76
CA ASP A 91 4.81 1.72 13.86
C ASP A 91 4.38 3.17 13.61
N PHE A 92 4.47 3.65 12.35
CA PHE A 92 4.01 4.97 11.94
C PHE A 92 2.50 5.14 12.17
N ILE A 93 1.70 4.15 11.78
CA ILE A 93 0.25 4.18 12.02
C ILE A 93 -0.03 4.23 13.51
N ASP A 94 0.60 3.38 14.31
CA ASP A 94 0.39 3.33 15.76
C ASP A 94 0.78 4.65 16.45
N GLU A 95 1.77 5.39 15.92
CA GLU A 95 2.22 6.68 16.43
C GLU A 95 1.32 7.85 16.04
N PHE A 96 0.86 7.90 14.76
CA PHE A 96 0.20 9.09 14.21
C PHE A 96 -1.31 8.95 14.04
N LYS A 97 -1.86 7.73 14.17
CA LYS A 97 -3.32 7.52 14.10
C LYS A 97 -3.99 7.93 15.40
N ASP A 98 -4.98 8.78 15.28
CA ASP A 98 -5.94 9.08 16.36
C ASP A 98 -7.38 8.71 15.93
N GLU A 99 -8.36 9.02 16.75
CA GLU A 99 -9.78 8.71 16.49
C GLU A 99 -10.36 9.37 15.23
N ASN A 100 -9.70 10.41 14.71
CA ASN A 100 -10.13 11.15 13.51
C ASN A 100 -9.28 10.84 12.28
N THR A 101 -8.23 10.04 12.42
CA THR A 101 -7.31 9.69 11.33
C THR A 101 -7.84 8.50 10.55
N LEU A 102 -8.12 8.69 9.25
CA LEU A 102 -8.51 7.61 8.33
C LEU A 102 -7.26 6.93 7.75
N VAL A 103 -7.14 5.62 7.93
CA VAL A 103 -6.06 4.82 7.33
C VAL A 103 -6.59 4.05 6.13
N VAL A 104 -5.99 4.31 4.97
CA VAL A 104 -6.29 3.62 3.71
C VAL A 104 -5.06 2.83 3.29
N ALA A 105 -5.18 1.51 3.11
CA ALA A 105 -4.11 0.66 2.62
C ALA A 105 -4.42 0.14 1.21
N ASP A 106 -3.53 0.46 0.28
CA ASP A 106 -3.50 -0.15 -1.05
C ASP A 106 -2.51 -1.32 -1.01
N PRO A 107 -3.01 -2.59 -1.02
CA PRO A 107 -2.17 -3.77 -0.79
C PRO A 107 -1.43 -4.20 -2.05
N ILE A 108 -0.63 -3.31 -2.61
CA ILE A 108 0.09 -3.52 -3.87
C ILE A 108 1.00 -4.75 -3.76
N MET A 109 0.63 -5.86 -4.43
CA MET A 109 1.40 -7.09 -4.45
C MET A 109 1.25 -7.90 -5.74
N ALA A 110 0.17 -7.70 -6.49
CA ALA A 110 -0.17 -8.54 -7.64
C ALA A 110 -1.13 -7.83 -8.59
N ASP A 111 -1.15 -8.25 -9.84
CA ASP A 111 -2.16 -7.84 -10.82
C ASP A 111 -2.29 -8.91 -11.93
N ASN A 112 -3.46 -8.96 -12.60
CA ASN A 112 -3.73 -9.88 -13.72
C ASN A 112 -3.38 -11.36 -13.43
N GLY A 113 -3.62 -11.82 -12.20
CA GLY A 113 -3.37 -13.20 -11.77
C GLY A 113 -1.91 -13.53 -11.48
N ALA A 114 -1.02 -12.54 -11.37
CA ALA A 114 0.40 -12.76 -11.10
C ALA A 114 0.92 -11.81 -10.00
N LEU A 115 1.88 -12.30 -9.21
CA LEU A 115 2.63 -11.43 -8.28
C LEU A 115 3.55 -10.48 -9.05
N TYR A 116 3.77 -9.31 -8.48
CA TYR A 116 4.82 -8.42 -8.96
C TYR A 116 6.22 -8.98 -8.66
N ASP A 117 7.19 -8.61 -9.50
CA ASP A 117 8.58 -9.02 -9.33
C ASP A 117 9.10 -8.63 -7.93
N GLY A 118 9.76 -9.60 -7.27
CA GLY A 118 10.31 -9.43 -5.93
C GLY A 118 9.33 -9.73 -4.79
N TYR A 119 8.06 -10.01 -5.09
CA TYR A 119 7.09 -10.45 -4.08
C TYR A 119 7.02 -11.98 -4.00
N ASP A 120 6.91 -12.48 -2.79
CA ASP A 120 6.68 -13.91 -2.48
C ASP A 120 5.47 -14.06 -1.55
N MET A 121 5.10 -15.32 -1.28
CA MET A 121 3.99 -15.64 -0.39
C MET A 121 4.14 -15.07 1.01
N GLN A 122 5.37 -15.10 1.54
CA GLN A 122 5.63 -14.60 2.88
C GLN A 122 5.40 -13.08 2.95
N MET A 123 5.72 -12.37 1.86
CA MET A 123 5.43 -10.94 1.74
C MET A 123 3.93 -10.70 1.66
N CYS A 124 3.19 -11.52 0.88
CA CYS A 124 1.73 -11.43 0.79
C CYS A 124 1.04 -11.67 2.13
N ASP A 125 1.50 -12.64 2.92
CA ASP A 125 0.97 -12.89 4.26
C ASP A 125 1.20 -11.69 5.20
N VAL A 126 2.38 -11.06 5.14
CA VAL A 126 2.68 -9.86 5.94
C VAL A 126 1.81 -8.68 5.50
N ILE A 127 1.63 -8.47 4.19
CA ILE A 127 0.73 -7.43 3.66
C ILE A 127 -0.71 -7.71 4.10
N ARG A 128 -1.15 -8.97 4.07
CA ARG A 128 -2.47 -9.35 4.53
C ARG A 128 -2.70 -8.97 5.99
N GLU A 129 -1.78 -9.30 6.88
CA GLU A 129 -1.88 -8.92 8.31
C GLU A 129 -1.83 -7.40 8.50
N PHE A 130 -1.01 -6.70 7.71
CA PHE A 130 -0.94 -5.25 7.72
C PHE A 130 -2.28 -4.60 7.32
N CYS A 131 -3.01 -5.16 6.35
CA CYS A 131 -4.31 -4.64 5.91
C CYS A 131 -5.34 -4.54 7.05
N PHE A 132 -5.22 -5.36 8.10
CA PHE A 132 -6.11 -5.28 9.26
C PHE A 132 -5.89 -4.05 10.16
N LYS A 133 -4.82 -3.28 9.94
CA LYS A 133 -4.60 -1.99 10.61
C LYS A 133 -5.33 -0.84 9.93
N ALA A 134 -5.74 -1.03 8.67
CA ALA A 134 -6.42 -0.01 7.89
C ALA A 134 -7.93 0.02 8.18
N ASP A 135 -8.51 1.21 8.01
CA ASP A 135 -9.96 1.41 8.08
C ASP A 135 -10.62 1.09 6.70
N VAL A 136 -9.83 1.26 5.63
CA VAL A 136 -10.24 0.97 4.24
C VAL A 136 -9.07 0.31 3.52
N ILE A 137 -9.37 -0.70 2.70
CA ILE A 137 -8.40 -1.31 1.77
C ILE A 137 -8.89 -1.18 0.33
N THR A 138 -7.98 -1.09 -0.63
CA THR A 138 -8.29 -0.90 -2.07
C THR A 138 -7.68 -1.98 -2.97
N PRO A 139 -7.88 -3.28 -2.67
CA PRO A 139 -7.29 -4.35 -3.47
C PRO A 139 -7.94 -4.43 -4.85
N ASN A 140 -7.13 -4.71 -5.89
CA ASN A 140 -7.65 -5.21 -7.15
C ASN A 140 -8.15 -6.67 -6.98
N THR A 141 -8.75 -7.26 -8.03
CA THR A 141 -9.34 -8.61 -7.94
C THR A 141 -8.30 -9.70 -7.63
N THR A 142 -7.08 -9.57 -8.13
CA THR A 142 -5.98 -10.51 -7.87
C THR A 142 -5.51 -10.42 -6.42
N GLU A 143 -5.29 -9.22 -5.93
CA GLU A 143 -4.91 -8.94 -4.54
C GLU A 143 -6.00 -9.42 -3.57
N LEU A 144 -7.27 -9.15 -3.88
CA LEU A 144 -8.37 -9.64 -3.06
C LEU A 144 -8.42 -11.17 -2.99
N ALA A 145 -8.14 -11.86 -4.10
CA ALA A 145 -8.03 -13.31 -4.13
C ALA A 145 -6.94 -13.83 -3.18
N ILE A 146 -5.76 -13.20 -3.21
CA ILE A 146 -4.64 -13.53 -2.32
C ILE A 146 -5.01 -13.28 -0.86
N LEU A 147 -5.54 -12.10 -0.55
CA LEU A 147 -5.93 -11.70 0.80
C LEU A 147 -6.98 -12.65 1.41
N ALA A 148 -7.98 -13.07 0.63
CA ALA A 148 -9.07 -13.93 1.09
C ALA A 148 -8.65 -15.38 1.29
N ASN A 149 -7.73 -15.90 0.48
CA ASN A 149 -7.38 -17.30 0.46
C ASN A 149 -6.10 -17.65 1.25
N LYS A 150 -5.64 -16.76 2.13
CA LYS A 150 -4.44 -16.94 2.97
C LYS A 150 -3.24 -17.40 2.14
N GLY A 151 -3.06 -16.76 0.98
CA GLY A 151 -1.94 -17.04 0.10
C GLY A 151 -2.02 -18.35 -0.70
N ASN A 152 -3.17 -18.96 -0.84
CA ASN A 152 -3.33 -20.08 -1.77
C ASN A 152 -3.46 -19.56 -3.21
N PHE A 153 -2.42 -19.81 -4.05
CA PHE A 153 -2.36 -19.36 -5.45
C PHE A 153 -3.15 -20.20 -6.44
N ASP A 154 -3.61 -21.37 -6.07
CA ASP A 154 -4.42 -22.22 -6.97
C ASP A 154 -5.69 -21.51 -7.47
N VAL A 155 -6.05 -20.41 -6.80
CA VAL A 155 -7.18 -19.54 -7.16
C VAL A 155 -6.81 -18.42 -8.15
N LEU A 156 -5.51 -18.16 -8.40
CA LEU A 156 -5.06 -17.11 -9.30
C LEU A 156 -5.10 -17.55 -10.76
N ASN A 157 -6.28 -17.84 -11.27
CA ASN A 157 -6.49 -18.04 -12.71
C ASN A 157 -7.45 -16.98 -13.24
N GLU A 158 -7.33 -16.67 -14.53
CA GLU A 158 -8.15 -15.65 -15.19
C GLU A 158 -9.65 -15.85 -14.99
N ASN A 159 -10.11 -17.08 -14.89
CA ASN A 159 -11.52 -17.39 -14.68
C ASN A 159 -11.98 -17.01 -13.28
N TRP A 160 -11.12 -17.18 -12.27
CA TRP A 160 -11.46 -16.88 -10.88
C TRP A 160 -11.53 -15.36 -10.64
N VAL A 161 -10.54 -14.60 -11.10
CA VAL A 161 -10.45 -13.14 -10.89
C VAL A 161 -11.52 -12.35 -11.65
N ASN A 162 -12.14 -12.94 -12.66
CA ASN A 162 -13.20 -12.33 -13.45
C ASN A 162 -14.61 -12.81 -13.06
N ASP A 163 -14.75 -13.73 -12.10
CA ASP A 163 -16.04 -14.21 -11.62
C ASP A 163 -16.51 -13.42 -10.40
N TYR A 164 -17.52 -12.60 -10.57
CA TYR A 164 -18.12 -11.80 -9.48
C TYR A 164 -18.56 -12.61 -8.27
N SER A 165 -19.00 -13.86 -8.45
CA SER A 165 -19.39 -14.72 -7.31
C SER A 165 -18.20 -15.11 -6.44
N ASN A 166 -17.02 -15.23 -7.03
CA ASN A 166 -15.77 -15.50 -6.30
C ASN A 166 -15.29 -14.24 -5.58
N ILE A 167 -15.39 -13.07 -6.22
CA ILE A 167 -15.05 -11.78 -5.63
C ILE A 167 -15.93 -11.52 -4.40
N GLU A 168 -17.24 -11.72 -4.49
CA GLU A 168 -18.14 -11.55 -3.35
C GLU A 168 -17.80 -12.48 -2.19
N LYS A 169 -17.53 -13.77 -2.47
CA LYS A 169 -17.10 -14.75 -1.45
C LYS A 169 -15.79 -14.33 -0.80
N ALA A 170 -14.81 -13.86 -1.60
CA ALA A 170 -13.53 -13.42 -1.11
C ALA A 170 -13.65 -12.22 -0.17
N LEU A 171 -14.46 -11.22 -0.54
CA LEU A 171 -14.77 -10.08 0.34
C LEU A 171 -15.37 -10.54 1.66
N MET A 172 -16.36 -11.43 1.62
CA MET A 172 -17.00 -11.95 2.83
C MET A 172 -16.05 -12.75 3.71
N CYS A 173 -15.09 -13.49 3.14
CA CYS A 173 -14.07 -14.23 3.88
C CYS A 173 -13.05 -13.29 4.54
N PHE A 174 -12.66 -12.20 3.85
CA PHE A 174 -11.70 -11.26 4.40
C PHE A 174 -12.28 -10.39 5.52
N ILE A 175 -13.55 -9.96 5.38
CA ILE A 175 -14.25 -9.11 6.37
C ILE A 175 -14.58 -9.90 7.65
N LYS A 176 -14.89 -11.20 7.50
CA LYS A 176 -15.13 -12.09 8.65
C LYS A 176 -13.80 -12.53 9.25
N LYS A 177 -13.22 -11.66 10.06
CA LYS A 177 -12.10 -12.02 10.94
C LYS A 177 -12.70 -12.79 12.12
N ASP A 178 -12.69 -14.14 12.04
CA ASP A 178 -12.88 -15.02 13.21
C ASP A 178 -11.52 -15.28 13.87
#